data_29f445f624f0e2439d67def33661ce06
#
_entry.id   29f445f624f0e2439d67def33661ce06
#
_cell.length_a   1.000
_cell.length_b   1.000
_cell.length_c   1.000
_cell.angle_alpha   90.00
_cell.angle_beta   90.00
_cell.angle_gamma   90.00
#
_symmetry.space_group_name_H-M   'P 1'
#
loop_
_entity.id
_entity.type
_entity.pdbx_description
1 polymer ?
#
loop_
_entity_poly.entity_id
_entity_poly.type
_entity_poly.pdbx_seq_one_letter_code
_entity_poly.pdbx_strand_id
1 'polypeptide(L)'
;MKVAVIGSGISGLSAAYYLSKNHQVDLFEREDHFGGHSYTVDAILNKKKVSVDVGFIVFNHQTYPNLINFFKEIDIEIEKSDMSFSVSVENSNYAVSYTHLTLPTRIFV
;
A
#
# COMPACT_ATOMS: atom_id res chain seq x y z
N MET A 1 -24.58 16.03 -5.81
CA MET A 1 -25.18 14.96 -4.97
C MET A 1 -24.30 14.81 -3.73
N LYS A 2 -24.86 14.37 -2.61
CA LYS A 2 -24.12 14.05 -1.38
C LYS A 2 -23.87 12.54 -1.35
N VAL A 3 -22.62 12.13 -1.13
CA VAL A 3 -22.20 10.72 -1.17
C VAL A 3 -21.46 10.40 0.11
N ALA A 4 -21.81 9.28 0.74
CA ALA A 4 -21.06 8.72 1.87
C ALA A 4 -20.18 7.57 1.37
N VAL A 5 -18.90 7.61 1.71
CA VAL A 5 -17.94 6.52 1.48
C VAL A 5 -17.57 5.91 2.83
N ILE A 6 -17.70 4.60 2.96
CA ILE A 6 -17.44 3.87 4.20
C ILE A 6 -16.14 3.08 4.06
N GLY A 7 -15.20 3.36 4.95
CA GLY A 7 -13.85 2.79 4.98
C GLY A 7 -12.85 3.60 4.19
N SER A 8 -11.65 3.78 4.76
CA SER A 8 -10.55 4.55 4.20
C SER A 8 -9.38 3.70 3.73
N GLY A 9 -9.62 2.45 3.39
CA GLY A 9 -8.67 1.65 2.62
C GLY A 9 -8.51 2.20 1.20
N ILE A 10 -7.61 1.62 0.40
CA ILE A 10 -7.30 2.12 -0.96
C ILE A 10 -8.55 2.28 -1.83
N SER A 11 -9.53 1.38 -1.73
CA SER A 11 -10.78 1.45 -2.48
C SER A 11 -11.64 2.64 -2.06
N GLY A 12 -11.79 2.88 -0.75
CA GLY A 12 -12.56 3.99 -0.23
C GLY A 12 -11.90 5.34 -0.52
N LEU A 13 -10.59 5.44 -0.32
CA LEU A 13 -9.82 6.66 -0.61
C LEU A 13 -9.86 7.02 -2.10
N SER A 14 -9.65 6.05 -3.00
CA SER A 14 -9.72 6.30 -4.44
C SER A 14 -11.15 6.66 -4.87
N ALA A 15 -12.17 5.97 -4.37
CA ALA A 15 -13.56 6.31 -4.64
C ALA A 15 -13.91 7.72 -4.15
N ALA A 16 -13.53 8.07 -2.91
CA ALA A 16 -13.75 9.40 -2.37
C ALA A 16 -13.04 10.49 -3.20
N TYR A 17 -11.79 10.24 -3.61
CA TYR A 17 -11.05 11.16 -4.47
C TYR A 17 -11.76 11.43 -5.81
N TYR A 18 -12.11 10.37 -6.54
CA TYR A 18 -12.76 10.55 -7.85
C TYR A 18 -14.17 11.14 -7.75
N LEU A 19 -14.93 10.74 -6.75
CA LEU A 19 -16.28 11.27 -6.53
C LEU A 19 -16.26 12.74 -6.09
N SER A 20 -15.26 13.15 -5.32
CA SER A 20 -15.15 14.53 -4.81
C SER A 20 -14.98 15.57 -5.93
N LYS A 21 -14.54 15.16 -7.12
CA LYS A 21 -14.43 16.06 -8.27
C LYS A 21 -15.78 16.65 -8.71
N ASN A 22 -16.89 15.93 -8.48
CA ASN A 22 -18.22 16.33 -8.95
C ASN A 22 -19.30 16.24 -7.87
N HIS A 23 -18.96 15.75 -6.68
CA HIS A 23 -19.92 15.51 -5.60
C HIS A 23 -19.35 15.97 -4.27
N GLN A 24 -20.25 16.23 -3.32
CA GLN A 24 -19.85 16.38 -1.92
C GLN A 24 -19.70 14.98 -1.32
N VAL A 25 -18.51 14.66 -0.81
CA VAL A 25 -18.19 13.33 -0.27
C VAL A 25 -17.88 13.43 1.22
N ASP A 26 -18.56 12.61 2.00
CA ASP A 26 -18.27 12.37 3.41
C ASP A 26 -17.60 10.98 3.51
N LEU A 27 -16.35 10.92 3.98
CA LEU A 27 -15.62 9.68 4.20
C LEU A 27 -15.68 9.29 5.67
N PHE A 28 -16.11 8.06 5.96
CA PHE A 28 -16.23 7.50 7.30
C PHE A 28 -15.23 6.38 7.50
N GLU A 29 -14.45 6.46 8.58
CA GLU A 29 -13.51 5.43 9.01
C GLU A 29 -13.81 5.03 10.45
N ARG A 30 -13.77 3.73 10.73
CA ARG A 30 -14.00 3.18 12.07
C ARG A 30 -12.73 3.18 12.93
N GLU A 31 -11.58 2.93 12.29
CA GLU A 31 -10.30 2.85 12.97
C GLU A 31 -9.75 4.26 13.24
N ASP A 32 -8.74 4.35 14.09
CA ASP A 32 -8.08 5.60 14.46
C ASP A 32 -7.05 6.08 13.42
N HIS A 33 -6.88 5.35 12.32
CA HIS A 33 -5.99 5.69 11.22
C HIS A 33 -6.64 5.46 9.86
N PHE A 34 -6.17 6.20 8.86
CA PHE A 34 -6.57 6.03 7.46
C PHE A 34 -5.65 5.06 6.73
N GLY A 35 -6.09 4.54 5.59
CA GLY A 35 -5.28 3.74 4.69
C GLY A 35 -5.54 2.24 4.72
N GLY A 36 -6.20 1.72 5.76
CA GLY A 36 -6.48 0.29 5.88
C GLY A 36 -5.20 -0.54 5.89
N HIS A 37 -4.98 -1.41 4.89
CA HIS A 37 -3.76 -2.19 4.75
C HIS A 37 -2.53 -1.38 4.30
N SER A 38 -2.69 -0.17 3.83
CA SER A 38 -1.58 0.79 3.62
C SER A 38 -1.30 1.47 4.96
N TYR A 39 -0.37 0.91 5.72
CA TYR A 39 -0.11 1.34 7.08
C TYR A 39 1.39 1.50 7.35
N THR A 40 1.76 2.70 7.76
CA THR A 40 3.13 3.07 8.07
C THR A 40 3.24 3.42 9.54
N VAL A 41 4.22 2.88 10.23
CA VAL A 41 4.50 3.17 11.64
C VAL A 41 5.86 3.83 11.79
N ASP A 42 5.98 4.72 12.76
CA ASP A 42 7.24 5.32 13.12
C ASP A 42 7.98 4.44 14.14
N ALA A 43 9.17 4.02 13.77
CA ALA A 43 10.08 3.29 14.65
C ALA A 43 11.30 4.15 15.01
N ILE A 44 11.91 3.88 16.16
CA ILE A 44 13.17 4.53 16.56
C ILE A 44 14.29 3.53 16.38
N LEU A 45 15.18 3.80 15.41
CA LEU A 45 16.38 3.02 15.16
C LEU A 45 17.61 3.91 15.39
N ASN A 46 18.49 3.50 16.30
CA ASN A 46 19.71 4.25 16.64
C ASN A 46 19.44 5.74 16.96
N LYS A 47 18.38 6.03 17.74
CA LYS A 47 17.92 7.39 18.09
C LYS A 47 17.42 8.23 16.92
N LYS A 48 17.21 7.64 15.75
CA LYS A 48 16.60 8.29 14.58
C LYS A 48 15.20 7.74 14.37
N LYS A 49 14.26 8.62 14.07
CA LYS A 49 12.92 8.25 13.66
C LYS A 49 12.97 7.73 12.22
N VAL A 50 12.41 6.55 11.99
CA VAL A 50 12.33 5.91 10.69
C VAL A 50 10.89 5.47 10.48
N SER A 51 10.30 5.85 9.35
CA SER A 51 8.98 5.38 8.95
C SER A 51 9.09 3.99 8.30
N VAL A 52 8.28 3.05 8.76
CA VAL A 52 8.29 1.65 8.34
C VAL A 52 6.91 1.24 7.86
N ASP A 53 6.82 0.78 6.63
CA ASP A 53 5.59 0.21 6.09
C ASP A 53 5.40 -1.21 6.64
N VAL A 54 4.24 -1.45 7.25
CA VAL A 54 3.95 -2.72 7.95
C VAL A 54 2.77 -3.48 7.36
N GLY A 55 2.08 -2.90 6.41
CA GLY A 55 0.92 -3.51 5.76
C GLY A 55 1.21 -3.90 4.31
N PHE A 56 0.54 -3.26 3.37
CA PHE A 56 0.79 -3.41 1.94
C PHE A 56 2.06 -2.63 1.55
N ILE A 57 3.15 -3.36 1.29
CA ILE A 57 4.49 -2.76 1.14
C ILE A 57 5.04 -2.81 -0.27
N VAL A 58 4.52 -3.68 -1.14
CA VAL A 58 5.03 -3.84 -2.51
C VAL A 58 3.91 -4.08 -3.52
N PHE A 59 4.12 -3.62 -4.73
CA PHE A 59 3.25 -3.86 -5.88
C PHE A 59 4.11 -3.89 -7.16
N ASN A 60 3.53 -4.27 -8.28
CA ASN A 60 4.20 -4.24 -9.57
C ASN A 60 3.34 -3.54 -10.63
N HIS A 61 3.98 -3.05 -11.69
CA HIS A 61 3.31 -2.31 -12.75
C HIS A 61 2.36 -3.16 -13.61
N GLN A 62 2.60 -4.46 -13.68
CA GLN A 62 1.85 -5.35 -14.55
C GLN A 62 0.48 -5.72 -13.97
N THR A 63 0.43 -6.01 -12.67
CA THR A 63 -0.79 -6.51 -12.01
C THR A 63 -1.62 -5.42 -11.34
N TYR A 64 -1.06 -4.20 -11.19
CA TYR A 64 -1.73 -3.07 -10.53
C TYR A 64 -1.82 -1.80 -11.40
N PRO A 65 -2.32 -1.89 -12.67
CA PRO A 65 -2.32 -0.74 -13.57
C PRO A 65 -3.15 0.43 -13.05
N ASN A 66 -4.30 0.16 -12.42
CA ASN A 66 -5.16 1.20 -11.86
C ASN A 66 -4.53 1.91 -10.66
N LEU A 67 -3.82 1.17 -9.80
CA LEU A 67 -3.10 1.74 -8.68
C LEU A 67 -1.97 2.66 -9.15
N ILE A 68 -1.21 2.24 -10.16
CA ILE A 68 -0.16 3.04 -10.77
C ILE A 68 -0.73 4.34 -11.36
N ASN A 69 -1.85 4.26 -12.08
CA ASN A 69 -2.50 5.44 -12.64
C ASN A 69 -2.99 6.38 -11.55
N PHE A 70 -3.58 5.85 -10.49
CA PHE A 70 -4.02 6.64 -9.36
C PHE A 70 -2.84 7.35 -8.67
N PHE A 71 -1.73 6.65 -8.42
CA PHE A 71 -0.53 7.24 -7.81
C PHE A 71 0.07 8.36 -8.67
N LYS A 72 0.11 8.18 -9.99
CA LYS A 72 0.54 9.25 -10.90
C LYS A 72 -0.37 10.47 -10.83
N GLU A 73 -1.67 10.25 -10.71
CA GLU A 73 -2.65 11.34 -10.66
C GLU A 73 -2.57 12.17 -9.39
N ILE A 74 -2.23 11.55 -8.27
CA ILE A 74 -2.06 12.21 -6.97
C ILE A 74 -0.59 12.49 -6.60
N ASP A 75 0.31 12.31 -7.57
CA ASP A 75 1.75 12.61 -7.46
C ASP A 75 2.46 11.87 -6.31
N ILE A 76 2.16 10.57 -6.15
CA ILE A 76 2.83 9.70 -5.19
C ILE A 76 4.15 9.20 -5.77
N GLU A 77 5.24 9.41 -5.05
CA GLU A 77 6.54 8.84 -5.37
C GLU A 77 6.56 7.32 -5.13
N ILE A 78 7.12 6.61 -6.10
CA ILE A 78 7.31 5.16 -6.04
C ILE A 78 8.78 4.81 -6.24
N GLU A 79 9.28 3.90 -5.41
CA GLU A 79 10.65 3.42 -5.46
C GLU A 79 10.71 1.97 -5.93
N LYS A 80 11.74 1.65 -6.72
CA LYS A 80 12.04 0.25 -7.06
C LYS A 80 12.66 -0.44 -5.85
N SER A 81 12.13 -1.60 -5.51
CA SER A 81 12.67 -2.43 -4.45
C SER A 81 12.94 -3.86 -4.95
N ASP A 82 13.94 -4.50 -4.38
CA ASP A 82 14.21 -5.92 -4.59
C ASP A 82 13.53 -6.72 -3.49
N MET A 83 12.75 -7.70 -3.90
CA MET A 83 12.05 -8.57 -2.98
C MET A 83 12.38 -10.02 -3.24
N SER A 84 12.70 -10.77 -2.20
CA SER A 84 12.88 -12.22 -2.24
C SER A 84 11.72 -12.90 -1.54
N PHE A 85 11.38 -14.09 -2.01
CA PHE A 85 10.39 -14.95 -1.40
C PHE A 85 11.02 -16.29 -1.03
N SER A 86 10.79 -16.78 0.18
CA SER A 86 11.25 -18.09 0.61
C SER A 86 10.12 -18.86 1.31
N VAL A 87 10.07 -20.16 1.06
CA VAL A 87 9.16 -21.08 1.75
C VAL A 87 10.00 -22.18 2.38
N SER A 88 9.80 -22.40 3.66
CA SER A 88 10.33 -23.54 4.38
C SER A 88 9.17 -24.32 4.97
N VAL A 89 9.13 -25.62 4.73
CA VAL A 89 8.08 -26.50 5.28
C VAL A 89 8.68 -27.18 6.52
N GLU A 90 8.02 -26.96 7.65
CA GLU A 90 8.42 -27.54 8.94
C GLU A 90 8.39 -29.07 8.86
N ASN A 91 9.39 -29.70 9.46
CA ASN A 91 9.61 -31.16 9.43
C ASN A 91 9.86 -31.77 8.04
N SER A 92 10.27 -30.99 7.06
CA SER A 92 10.72 -31.45 5.77
C SER A 92 12.06 -30.85 5.39
N ASN A 93 12.81 -31.55 4.54
CA ASN A 93 14.05 -31.01 3.96
C ASN A 93 13.76 -30.09 2.75
N TYR A 94 12.52 -29.63 2.63
CA TYR A 94 12.11 -28.81 1.50
C TYR A 94 12.18 -27.33 1.87
N ALA A 95 13.12 -26.63 1.27
CA ALA A 95 13.21 -25.18 1.34
C ALA A 95 13.43 -24.62 -0.07
N VAL A 96 12.59 -23.67 -0.48
CA VAL A 96 12.71 -22.98 -1.78
C VAL A 96 12.87 -21.50 -1.51
N SER A 97 13.86 -20.90 -2.17
CA SER A 97 14.07 -19.46 -2.15
C SER A 97 14.10 -18.95 -3.58
N TYR A 98 13.32 -17.91 -3.87
CA TYR A 98 13.31 -17.18 -5.13
C TYR A 98 13.77 -15.74 -4.90
N THR A 99 14.82 -15.34 -5.61
CA THR A 99 15.23 -13.95 -5.75
C THR A 99 14.79 -13.46 -7.13
N HIS A 100 14.13 -12.30 -7.23
CA HIS A 100 13.71 -11.64 -8.48
C HIS A 100 12.52 -12.28 -9.25
N LEU A 101 11.41 -12.53 -8.57
CA LEU A 101 10.18 -13.00 -9.25
C LEU A 101 9.50 -11.91 -10.11
N THR A 102 9.60 -10.67 -9.74
CA THR A 102 9.25 -9.44 -10.49
C THR A 102 9.89 -8.27 -9.77
N LEU A 103 10.18 -7.18 -10.47
CA LEU A 103 10.68 -5.95 -9.81
C LEU A 103 9.56 -5.37 -8.93
N PRO A 104 9.57 -5.59 -7.63
CA PRO A 104 8.59 -5.00 -6.75
C PRO A 104 8.86 -3.51 -6.60
N THR A 105 7.81 -2.74 -6.48
CA THR A 105 7.89 -1.29 -6.32
C THR A 105 7.36 -0.95 -4.93
N ARG A 106 8.11 -0.18 -4.17
CA ARG A 106 7.76 0.27 -2.83
C ARG A 106 7.08 1.63 -2.89
N ILE A 107 6.13 1.87 -2.00
CA ILE A 107 5.50 3.17 -1.80
C ILE A 107 6.20 3.86 -0.64
N PHE A 108 6.58 5.12 -0.82
CA PHE A 108 6.84 6.04 0.27
C PHE A 108 5.62 6.93 0.47
N VAL A 109 5.07 6.95 1.64
CA VAL A 109 4.01 7.87 2.05
C VAL A 109 4.57 8.85 3.06
#